data_e13440652bc91b6b478be13351e53f59
#
_entry.id   e13440652bc91b6b478be13351e53f59
#
_cell.length_a   1.000
_cell.length_b   1.000
_cell.length_c   1.000
_cell.angle_alpha   90.00
_cell.angle_beta   90.00
_cell.angle_gamma   90.00
#
_symmetry.space_group_name_H-M   'P 1'
#
loop_
_entity.id
_entity.type
_entity.pdbx_description
1 polymer ?
#
loop_
_entity_poly.entity_id
_entity_poly.type
_entity_poly.pdbx_seq_one_letter_code
_entity_poly.pdbx_strand_id
1 'polypeptide(L)' 'MQKVVLIKSINTYMIIEDNGGKTTFPVDTPSDNPIMLRIKEWIDAGNTIEEQEIE' A
#
# COMPACT_ATOMS: atom_id res chain seq x y z
N MET A 1 2.83 -4.12 -9.38
CA MET A 1 2.87 -3.91 -7.92
C MET A 1 3.31 -5.19 -7.26
N GLN A 2 4.46 -5.21 -6.60
CA GLN A 2 5.01 -6.41 -5.99
C GLN A 2 4.37 -6.70 -4.63
N LYS A 3 4.27 -5.68 -3.76
CA LYS A 3 3.55 -5.80 -2.50
C LYS A 3 3.16 -4.44 -1.94
N VAL A 4 2.24 -4.46 -0.99
CA VAL A 4 1.81 -3.27 -0.25
C VAL A 4 2.01 -3.53 1.23
N VAL A 5 2.61 -2.56 1.93
CA VAL A 5 2.89 -2.65 3.36
C VAL A 5 2.19 -1.50 4.07
N LEU A 6 1.50 -1.81 5.16
CA LEU A 6 0.94 -0.80 6.06
C LEU A 6 1.92 -0.58 7.20
N ILE A 7 2.47 0.63 7.30
CA ILE A 7 3.37 1.01 8.39
C ILE A 7 2.52 1.71 9.46
N LYS A 8 2.16 0.97 10.50
CA LYS A 8 1.20 1.43 11.50
C LYS A 8 1.72 2.60 12.33
N SER A 9 3.01 2.62 12.61
CA SER A 9 3.59 3.65 13.48
C SER A 9 3.46 5.07 12.91
N ILE A 10 3.38 5.20 11.60
CA ILE A 10 3.24 6.49 10.92
C ILE A 10 1.97 6.58 10.08
N ASN A 11 1.06 5.59 10.18
CA ASN A 11 -0.19 5.54 9.42
C ASN A 11 0.02 5.79 7.94
N THR A 12 0.94 5.04 7.35
CA THR A 12 1.35 5.22 5.96
C THR A 12 1.37 3.88 5.24
N TYR A 13 0.84 3.85 4.02
CA TYR A 13 1.02 2.71 3.12
C TYR A 13 2.29 2.88 2.31
N MET A 14 2.98 1.78 2.07
CA MET A 14 4.13 1.74 1.15
C MET A 14 3.86 0.71 0.07
N ILE A 15 3.91 1.16 -1.19
CA ILE A 15 3.80 0.29 -2.35
C ILE A 15 5.19 -0.01 -2.86
N ILE A 16 5.50 -1.29 -3.02
CA ILE A 16 6.75 -1.74 -3.61
C ILE A 16 6.44 -2.21 -5.03
N GLU A 17 7.04 -1.55 -6.01
CA GLU A 17 6.85 -1.89 -7.42
C GLU A 17 7.79 -3.02 -7.85
N ASP A 18 7.46 -3.67 -8.97
CA ASP A 18 8.23 -4.80 -9.48
C ASP A 18 9.66 -4.42 -9.87
N ASN A 19 9.87 -3.15 -10.21
CA ASN A 19 11.19 -2.64 -10.57
C ASN A 19 12.02 -2.20 -9.36
N GLY A 20 11.51 -2.41 -8.14
CA GLY A 20 12.17 -2.00 -6.90
C GLY A 20 11.84 -0.59 -6.44
N GLY A 21 11.01 0.14 -7.16
CA GLY A 21 10.55 1.47 -6.76
C GLY A 21 9.62 1.39 -5.54
N LYS A 22 9.63 2.45 -4.73
CA LYS A 22 8.78 2.53 -3.54
C LYS A 22 7.99 3.83 -3.57
N THR A 23 6.70 3.74 -3.22
CA THR A 23 5.82 4.89 -3.13
C THR A 23 5.10 4.84 -1.79
N THR A 24 5.08 5.96 -1.07
CA THR A 24 4.39 6.05 0.22
C THR A 24 3.28 7.08 0.15
N PHE A 25 2.20 6.82 0.90
CA PHE A 25 1.07 7.76 1.00
C PHE A 25 0.31 7.49 2.30
N PRO A 26 -0.36 8.51 2.88
CA PRO A 26 -1.06 8.35 4.15
C PRO A 26 -2.29 7.44 4.03
N VAL A 27 -2.63 6.75 5.14
CA VAL A 27 -3.78 5.84 5.18
C VAL A 27 -5.12 6.54 4.99
N ASP A 28 -5.19 7.84 5.28
CA ASP A 28 -6.41 8.62 5.12
C ASP A 28 -6.63 9.16 3.70
N THR A 29 -5.83 8.70 2.74
CA THR A 29 -6.02 9.03 1.33
C THR A 29 -7.42 8.60 0.89
N PRO A 30 -8.18 9.48 0.20
CA PRO A 30 -9.53 9.14 -0.24
C PRO A 30 -9.58 7.88 -1.09
N SER A 31 -10.65 7.09 -0.91
CA SER A 31 -10.78 5.78 -1.59
C SER A 31 -10.98 5.91 -3.10
N ASP A 32 -11.36 7.08 -3.61
CA ASP A 32 -11.49 7.34 -5.04
C ASP A 32 -10.18 7.78 -5.69
N ASN A 33 -9.11 7.94 -4.89
CA ASN A 33 -7.79 8.25 -5.42
C ASN A 33 -7.27 7.09 -6.26
N PRO A 34 -6.68 7.33 -7.45
CA PRO A 34 -6.19 6.26 -8.31
C PRO A 34 -5.25 5.26 -7.63
N ILE A 35 -4.43 5.71 -6.69
CA ILE A 35 -3.51 4.83 -5.99
C ILE A 35 -4.25 3.84 -5.08
N MET A 36 -5.34 4.29 -4.45
CA MET A 36 -6.18 3.41 -3.63
C MET A 36 -6.93 2.39 -4.49
N LEU A 37 -7.36 2.79 -5.68
CA LEU A 37 -8.00 1.88 -6.63
C LEU A 37 -7.03 0.78 -7.08
N ARG A 38 -5.77 1.12 -7.31
CA ARG A 38 -4.73 0.12 -7.65
C ARG A 38 -4.57 -0.90 -6.52
N ILE A 39 -4.57 -0.45 -5.29
CA ILE A 39 -4.45 -1.35 -4.13
C ILE A 39 -5.66 -2.28 -4.05
N LYS A 40 -6.86 -1.77 -4.26
CA LYS A 40 -8.07 -2.59 -4.23
C LYS A 40 -8.04 -3.67 -5.31
N GLU A 41 -7.64 -3.31 -6.52
CA GLU A 41 -7.52 -4.27 -7.62
C GLU A 41 -6.48 -5.34 -7.29
N TRP A 42 -5.38 -4.95 -6.67
CA TRP A 42 -4.32 -5.87 -6.26
C TRP A 42 -4.81 -6.87 -5.21
N ILE A 43 -5.60 -6.41 -4.24
CA ILE A 43 -6.21 -7.27 -3.22
C ILE A 43 -7.22 -8.22 -3.87
N ASP A 44 -8.03 -7.72 -4.78
CA ASP A 44 -9.01 -8.53 -5.49
C ASP A 44 -8.36 -9.63 -6.33
N ALA A 45 -7.12 -9.44 -6.73
CA ALA A 45 -6.34 -10.45 -7.44
C ALA A 45 -5.84 -11.60 -6.55
N GLY A 46 -6.12 -11.55 -5.24
CA GLY A 46 -5.75 -12.58 -4.28
C GLY A 46 -4.57 -12.23 -3.38
N ASN A 47 -4.18 -10.97 -3.33
CA ASN A 47 -3.05 -10.52 -2.53
C ASN A 47 -3.49 -9.98 -1.18
N THR A 48 -2.56 -9.88 -0.25
CA THR A 48 -2.82 -9.40 1.11
C THR A 48 -1.82 -8.31 1.48
N ILE A 49 -2.30 -7.25 2.14
CA ILE A 49 -1.43 -6.18 2.64
C ILE A 49 -0.67 -6.68 3.85
N GLU A 50 0.64 -6.48 3.87
CA GLU A 50 1.45 -6.73 5.06
C GLU A 50 1.31 -5.58 6.04
N GLU A 51 1.25 -5.89 7.33
CA GLU A 51 1.24 -4.90 8.39
C GLU A 51 2.57 -4.92 9.12
N GLN A 52 3.19 -3.75 9.30
CA GLN A 52 4.44 -3.60 10.01
C GLN A 52 4.34 -2.48 11.03
N GLU A 53 4.93 -2.71 12.20
CA GLU A 53 5.12 -1.67 13.20
C GLU A 53 6.61 -1.36 13.27
N ILE A 54 6.98 -0.13 12.96
CA ILE A 54 8.35 0.34 13.03
C ILE A 54 8.43 1.32 14.19
N GLU A 55 9.20 0.99 15.17
CA GLU A 55 9.43 1.85 16.32
C GLU A 55 10.61 2.81 16.10
#